data_18197a0293a3018bb320f676ba6a01eb
#
_entry.id   18197a0293a3018bb320f676ba6a01eb
#
_cell.length_a   1.000
_cell.length_b   1.000
_cell.length_c   1.000
_cell.angle_alpha   90.00
_cell.angle_beta   90.00
_cell.angle_gamma   90.00
#
_symmetry.space_group_name_H-M   'P 1'
#
loop_
_entity.id
_entity.type
_entity.pdbx_description
1 polymer ?
#
loop_
_entity_poly.entity_id
_entity_poly.type
_entity_poly.pdbx_seq_one_letter_code
_entity_poly.pdbx_strand_id
1 'polypeptide(L)'
;MEAVIFTGLQASGKSSFYKDRFFSTHVRISLDLLKTRNRERRLMAACLETQQPFVIDNTNPSRDDRAKYIEAAKAAKYSIVGYYFRSKAEECLQRNERRTSPVPEVGILSTAKKLELPSRGEGFEDLKYVRLTESGFVVEEWNNDV
;
A
#
# COMPACT_ATOMS: atom_id res chain seq x y z
N MET A 1 7.23 12.84 -11.32
CA MET A 1 7.35 11.41 -10.97
C MET A 1 6.31 11.03 -9.95
N GLU A 2 5.96 9.78 -9.89
CA GLU A 2 4.85 9.30 -9.08
C GLU A 2 5.33 8.41 -7.94
N ALA A 3 4.89 8.73 -6.72
CA ALA A 3 5.06 7.90 -5.54
C ALA A 3 3.69 7.33 -5.19
N VAL A 4 3.57 6.01 -5.23
CA VAL A 4 2.33 5.30 -4.94
C VAL A 4 2.43 4.69 -3.55
N ILE A 5 1.39 4.87 -2.72
CA ILE A 5 1.36 4.32 -1.37
C ILE A 5 0.12 3.44 -1.23
N PHE A 6 0.33 2.18 -0.94
CA PHE A 6 -0.74 1.22 -0.66
C PHE A 6 -1.09 1.23 0.83
N THR A 7 -2.36 1.08 1.13
CA THR A 7 -2.89 0.87 2.48
C THR A 7 -3.87 -0.29 2.44
N GLY A 8 -3.67 -1.26 3.30
CA GLY A 8 -4.60 -2.38 3.39
C GLY A 8 -4.05 -3.52 4.23
N LEU A 9 -4.94 -4.35 4.77
CA LEU A 9 -4.57 -5.52 5.55
C LEU A 9 -3.77 -6.53 4.71
N GLN A 10 -3.07 -7.42 5.39
CA GLN A 10 -2.49 -8.60 4.75
C GLN A 10 -3.61 -9.35 4.03
N ALA A 11 -3.31 -9.91 2.88
CA ALA A 11 -4.25 -10.64 2.03
C ALA A 11 -5.38 -9.77 1.42
N SER A 12 -5.21 -8.46 1.37
CA SER A 12 -6.17 -7.56 0.70
C SER A 12 -5.95 -7.42 -0.81
N GLY A 13 -4.87 -8.01 -1.32
CA GLY A 13 -4.58 -8.01 -2.76
C GLY A 13 -3.51 -7.03 -3.22
N LYS A 14 -2.79 -6.39 -2.31
CA LYS A 14 -1.80 -5.35 -2.64
C LYS A 14 -0.71 -5.83 -3.60
N SER A 15 -0.04 -6.93 -3.28
CA SER A 15 1.08 -7.43 -4.10
C SER A 15 0.60 -7.90 -5.48
N SER A 16 -0.57 -8.50 -5.55
CA SER A 16 -1.17 -8.91 -6.83
C SER A 16 -1.54 -7.70 -7.67
N PHE A 17 -2.05 -6.64 -7.05
CA PHE A 17 -2.36 -5.40 -7.75
C PHE A 17 -1.10 -4.73 -8.28
N TYR A 18 -0.02 -4.74 -7.49
CA TYR A 18 1.28 -4.25 -7.95
C TYR A 18 1.72 -4.99 -9.21
N LYS A 19 1.67 -6.32 -9.20
CA LYS A 19 2.04 -7.14 -10.37
C LYS A 19 1.19 -6.81 -11.59
N ASP A 20 -0.09 -6.61 -11.39
CA ASP A 20 -1.03 -6.34 -12.46
C ASP A 20 -0.85 -4.96 -13.09
N ARG A 21 -0.57 -3.95 -12.28
CA ARG A 21 -0.66 -2.54 -12.72
C ARG A 21 0.67 -1.79 -12.73
N PHE A 22 1.67 -2.18 -11.96
CA PHE A 22 2.87 -1.38 -11.74
C PHE A 22 4.18 -2.09 -12.03
N PHE A 23 4.14 -3.38 -12.32
CA PHE A 23 5.35 -4.20 -12.47
C PHE A 23 6.36 -3.63 -13.48
N SER A 24 5.88 -3.09 -14.60
CA SER A 24 6.74 -2.60 -15.69
C SER A 24 7.21 -1.16 -15.54
N THR A 25 6.68 -0.41 -14.58
CA THR A 25 6.90 1.04 -14.49
C THR A 25 7.42 1.53 -13.15
N HIS A 26 7.14 0.82 -12.06
CA HIS A 26 7.42 1.28 -10.70
C HIS A 26 8.27 0.27 -9.94
N VAL A 27 9.25 0.75 -9.19
CA VAL A 27 10.01 -0.09 -8.27
C VAL A 27 9.11 -0.44 -7.08
N ARG A 28 9.08 -1.72 -6.72
CA ARG A 28 8.33 -2.17 -5.54
C ARG A 28 9.19 -2.07 -4.28
N ILE A 29 8.70 -1.31 -3.31
CA ILE A 29 9.32 -1.18 -2.00
C ILE A 29 8.40 -1.86 -0.99
N SER A 30 8.83 -3.02 -0.49
CA SER A 30 8.04 -3.86 0.40
C SER A 30 8.90 -4.42 1.51
N LEU A 31 8.45 -4.32 2.75
CA LEU A 31 9.15 -4.90 3.89
C LEU A 31 9.16 -6.43 3.86
N ASP A 32 8.15 -7.05 3.24
CA ASP A 32 8.15 -8.51 3.07
C ASP A 32 9.32 -8.96 2.21
N LEU A 33 9.68 -8.16 1.21
CA LEU A 33 10.82 -8.41 0.34
C LEU A 33 12.14 -7.97 0.98
N LEU A 34 12.17 -6.74 1.48
CA LEU A 34 13.42 -6.10 1.94
C LEU A 34 13.82 -6.49 3.36
N LYS A 35 12.89 -6.91 4.19
CA LYS A 35 13.07 -7.41 5.55
C LYS A 35 13.40 -6.37 6.61
N THR A 36 14.10 -5.28 6.29
CA THR A 36 14.49 -4.28 7.29
C THR A 36 14.11 -2.86 6.87
N ARG A 37 13.87 -2.02 7.86
CA ARG A 37 13.61 -0.59 7.65
C ARG A 37 14.82 0.14 7.03
N ASN A 38 16.01 -0.31 7.33
CA ASN A 38 17.22 0.28 6.76
C ASN A 38 17.28 0.04 5.24
N ARG A 39 16.97 -1.18 4.81
CA ARG A 39 16.94 -1.49 3.37
C ARG A 39 15.84 -0.72 2.66
N GLU A 40 14.67 -0.63 3.27
CA GLU A 40 13.54 0.14 2.73
C GLU A 40 13.94 1.60 2.53
N ARG A 41 14.50 2.22 3.56
CA ARG A 41 14.93 3.62 3.51
C ARG A 41 15.96 3.87 2.41
N ARG A 42 16.93 2.98 2.28
CA ARG A 42 17.98 3.11 1.26
C ARG A 42 17.45 2.95 -0.15
N LEU A 43 16.56 1.98 -0.37
CA LEU A 43 15.95 1.79 -1.69
C LEU A 43 15.08 2.99 -2.05
N MET A 44 14.28 3.49 -1.12
CA MET A 44 13.46 4.67 -1.34
C MET A 44 14.34 5.89 -1.65
N ALA A 45 15.42 6.09 -0.90
CA ALA A 45 16.35 7.20 -1.15
C ALA A 45 16.93 7.13 -2.57
N ALA A 46 17.30 5.95 -3.04
CA ALA A 46 17.79 5.75 -4.40
C ALA A 46 16.73 6.10 -5.45
N CYS A 47 15.49 5.71 -5.22
CA CYS A 47 14.38 6.06 -6.12
C CYS A 47 14.17 7.58 -6.16
N LEU A 48 14.16 8.22 -5.01
CA LEU A 48 13.99 9.68 -4.93
C LEU A 48 15.12 10.43 -5.63
N GLU A 49 16.35 10.00 -5.41
CA GLU A 49 17.53 10.62 -6.01
C GLU A 49 17.53 10.51 -7.54
N THR A 50 17.12 9.36 -8.06
CA THR A 50 17.11 9.10 -9.50
C THR A 50 15.79 9.47 -10.18
N GLN A 51 14.82 9.97 -9.43
CA GLN A 51 13.48 10.29 -9.93
C GLN A 51 12.76 9.07 -10.53
N GLN A 52 12.96 7.92 -9.89
CA GLN A 52 12.32 6.66 -10.29
C GLN A 52 10.94 6.55 -9.65
N PRO A 53 9.89 6.25 -10.42
CA PRO A 53 8.57 5.94 -9.84
C PRO A 53 8.65 4.70 -8.95
N PHE A 54 7.90 4.71 -7.85
CA PHE A 54 7.89 3.57 -6.93
C PHE A 54 6.54 3.37 -6.27
N VAL A 55 6.35 2.18 -5.71
CA VAL A 55 5.18 1.81 -4.91
C VAL A 55 5.64 1.35 -3.54
N ILE A 56 5.08 1.96 -2.50
CA ILE A 56 5.25 1.46 -1.13
C ILE A 56 4.16 0.39 -0.91
N ASP A 57 4.57 -0.86 -1.01
CA ASP A 57 3.67 -2.02 -0.87
C ASP A 57 3.81 -2.63 0.52
N ASN A 58 3.27 -1.91 1.51
CA ASN A 58 3.18 -2.32 2.91
C ASN A 58 1.73 -2.17 3.37
N THR A 59 1.40 -2.65 4.56
CA THR A 59 0.05 -2.48 5.10
C THR A 59 -0.29 -1.03 5.40
N ASN A 60 0.67 -0.25 5.90
CA ASN A 60 0.55 1.19 6.18
C ASN A 60 -0.76 1.55 6.90
N PRO A 61 -1.08 0.91 8.03
CA PRO A 61 -2.42 1.00 8.59
C PRO A 61 -2.76 2.35 9.21
N SER A 62 -1.79 3.07 9.74
CA SER A 62 -2.06 4.34 10.40
C SER A 62 -1.58 5.54 9.58
N ARG A 63 -2.09 6.72 9.92
CA ARG A 63 -1.62 7.98 9.34
C ARG A 63 -0.12 8.16 9.57
N ASP A 64 0.34 7.85 10.78
CA ASP A 64 1.76 7.97 11.12
C ASP A 64 2.62 7.06 10.22
N ASP A 65 2.17 5.86 9.96
CA ASP A 65 2.91 4.93 9.08
C ASP A 65 3.05 5.48 7.66
N ARG A 66 2.06 6.22 7.19
CA ARG A 66 2.07 6.79 5.84
C ARG A 66 2.82 8.11 5.75
N ALA A 67 2.82 8.88 6.84
CA ALA A 67 3.33 10.26 6.86
C ALA A 67 4.78 10.37 6.38
N LYS A 68 5.65 9.48 6.80
CA LYS A 68 7.08 9.54 6.44
C LYS A 68 7.31 9.40 4.92
N TYR A 69 6.52 8.55 4.26
CA TYR A 69 6.63 8.37 2.82
C TYR A 69 6.09 9.59 2.07
N ILE A 70 4.96 10.12 2.55
CA ILE A 70 4.35 11.31 1.95
C ILE A 70 5.27 12.51 2.07
N GLU A 71 5.84 12.73 3.23
CA GLU A 71 6.76 13.85 3.47
C GLU A 71 8.01 13.78 2.59
N ALA A 72 8.64 12.61 2.54
CA ALA A 72 9.83 12.41 1.73
C ALA A 72 9.56 12.58 0.23
N ALA A 73 8.45 12.03 -0.25
CA ALA A 73 8.07 12.14 -1.65
C ALA A 73 7.71 13.57 -2.03
N LYS A 74 7.00 14.29 -1.16
CA LYS A 74 6.70 15.71 -1.37
C LYS A 74 7.95 16.56 -1.45
N ALA A 75 8.90 16.35 -0.55
CA ALA A 75 10.16 17.07 -0.54
C ALA A 75 10.93 16.87 -1.84
N ALA A 76 10.80 15.71 -2.46
CA ALA A 76 11.41 15.39 -3.75
C ALA A 76 10.54 15.78 -4.96
N LYS A 77 9.41 16.44 -4.72
CA LYS A 77 8.46 16.93 -5.74
C LYS A 77 7.78 15.84 -6.56
N TYR A 78 7.51 14.71 -5.94
CA TYR A 78 6.71 13.63 -6.53
C TYR A 78 5.21 13.95 -6.42
N SER A 79 4.44 13.49 -7.40
CA SER A 79 3.00 13.34 -7.26
C SER A 79 2.72 12.14 -6.37
N ILE A 80 1.83 12.26 -5.40
CA ILE A 80 1.57 11.21 -4.41
C ILE A 80 0.17 10.65 -4.61
N VAL A 81 0.10 9.36 -4.94
CA VAL A 81 -1.15 8.65 -5.19
C VAL A 81 -1.32 7.55 -4.17
N GLY A 82 -2.45 7.56 -3.48
CA GLY A 82 -2.79 6.54 -2.50
C GLY A 82 -3.81 5.56 -3.07
N TYR A 83 -3.64 4.28 -2.72
CA TYR A 83 -4.62 3.24 -3.00
C TYR A 83 -4.98 2.54 -1.69
N TYR A 84 -6.23 2.62 -1.30
CA TYR A 84 -6.75 1.88 -0.16
C TYR A 84 -7.42 0.61 -0.66
N PHE A 85 -6.95 -0.53 -0.15
CA PHE A 85 -7.50 -1.84 -0.50
C PHE A 85 -8.56 -2.22 0.51
N ARG A 86 -9.74 -2.60 0.02
CA ARG A 86 -10.83 -3.05 0.88
C ARG A 86 -10.32 -4.04 1.92
N SER A 87 -10.42 -3.65 3.18
CA SER A 87 -9.80 -4.34 4.30
C SER A 87 -10.83 -4.78 5.34
N LYS A 88 -11.75 -5.64 4.91
CA LYS A 88 -12.66 -6.32 5.83
C LYS A 88 -11.92 -7.53 6.41
N ALA A 89 -11.76 -7.57 7.73
CA ALA A 89 -10.95 -8.59 8.39
C ALA A 89 -11.37 -10.00 8.02
N GLU A 90 -12.68 -10.29 7.98
CA GLU A 90 -13.19 -11.60 7.59
C GLU A 90 -12.76 -12.03 6.20
N GLU A 91 -12.87 -11.12 5.23
CA GLU A 91 -12.49 -11.40 3.84
C GLU A 91 -10.99 -11.66 3.73
N CYS A 92 -10.19 -10.87 4.44
CA CYS A 92 -8.74 -11.02 4.44
C CYS A 92 -8.32 -12.34 5.13
N LEU A 93 -8.97 -12.71 6.23
CA LEU A 93 -8.70 -13.98 6.90
C LEU A 93 -9.03 -15.16 6.00
N GLN A 94 -10.14 -15.13 5.27
CA GLN A 94 -10.52 -16.18 4.32
C GLN A 94 -9.51 -16.32 3.18
N ARG A 95 -9.07 -15.20 2.61
CA ARG A 95 -8.04 -15.23 1.55
C ARG A 95 -6.71 -15.73 2.09
N ASN A 96 -6.37 -15.37 3.32
CA ASN A 96 -5.14 -15.80 3.95
C ASN A 96 -5.06 -17.33 4.08
N GLU A 97 -6.16 -17.98 4.40
CA GLU A 97 -6.23 -19.45 4.49
C GLU A 97 -5.88 -20.13 3.18
N ARG A 98 -6.15 -19.47 2.05
CA ARG A 98 -5.91 -20.00 0.70
C ARG A 98 -4.53 -19.69 0.15
N ARG A 99 -3.72 -18.93 0.87
CA ARG A 99 -2.36 -18.56 0.42
C ARG A 99 -1.44 -19.75 0.60
N THR A 100 -0.45 -19.85 -0.31
CA THR A 100 0.63 -20.84 -0.22
C THR A 100 1.44 -20.67 1.07
N SER A 101 1.66 -19.42 1.47
CA SER A 101 2.36 -19.07 2.70
C SER A 101 1.52 -18.09 3.51
N PRO A 102 0.51 -18.59 4.24
CA PRO A 102 -0.33 -17.70 5.02
C PRO A 102 0.44 -17.04 6.16
N VAL A 103 0.06 -15.80 6.47
CA VAL A 103 0.59 -15.10 7.65
C VAL A 103 -0.26 -15.46 8.87
N PRO A 104 0.25 -15.29 10.10
CA PRO A 104 -0.54 -15.55 11.31
C PRO A 104 -1.79 -14.66 11.36
N GLU A 105 -2.93 -15.25 11.71
CA GLU A 105 -4.20 -14.53 11.82
C GLU A 105 -4.12 -13.37 12.82
N VAL A 106 -3.38 -13.55 13.91
CA VAL A 106 -3.20 -12.51 14.92
C VAL A 106 -2.58 -11.24 14.31
N GLY A 107 -1.72 -11.40 13.32
CA GLY A 107 -1.11 -10.27 12.60
C GLY A 107 -2.16 -9.47 11.83
N ILE A 108 -3.07 -10.16 11.15
CA ILE A 108 -4.17 -9.51 10.41
C ILE A 108 -5.08 -8.76 11.37
N LEU A 109 -5.48 -9.39 12.45
CA LEU A 109 -6.36 -8.78 13.46
C LEU A 109 -5.70 -7.60 14.15
N SER A 110 -4.41 -7.69 14.46
CA SER A 110 -3.65 -6.60 15.06
C SER A 110 -3.56 -5.39 14.12
N THR A 111 -3.31 -5.63 12.84
CA THR A 111 -3.27 -4.58 11.82
C THR A 111 -4.65 -3.94 11.66
N ALA A 112 -5.72 -4.73 11.68
CA ALA A 112 -7.09 -4.22 11.58
C ALA A 112 -7.43 -3.23 12.70
N LYS A 113 -6.94 -3.48 13.92
CA LYS A 113 -7.15 -2.58 15.06
C LYS A 113 -6.43 -1.25 14.90
N LYS A 114 -5.34 -1.20 14.17
CA LYS A 114 -4.55 0.02 13.93
C LYS A 114 -5.01 0.78 12.70
N LEU A 115 -5.88 0.20 11.89
CA LEU A 115 -6.26 0.76 10.61
C LEU A 115 -7.00 2.08 10.78
N GLU A 116 -6.43 3.13 10.21
CA GLU A 116 -7.06 4.43 10.02
C GLU A 116 -7.25 4.64 8.53
N LEU A 117 -8.48 4.88 8.11
CA LEU A 117 -8.76 5.10 6.70
C LEU A 117 -7.98 6.31 6.19
N PRO A 118 -7.38 6.21 5.01
CA PRO A 118 -6.65 7.35 4.47
C PRO A 118 -7.58 8.50 4.12
N SER A 119 -7.02 9.70 4.05
CA SER A 119 -7.76 10.89 3.64
C SER A 119 -6.88 11.77 2.75
N ARG A 120 -7.52 12.54 1.88
CA ARG A 120 -6.79 13.48 1.01
C ARG A 120 -6.00 14.51 1.81
N GLY A 121 -6.46 14.85 3.00
CA GLY A 121 -5.75 15.78 3.89
C GLY A 121 -4.38 15.32 4.35
N GLU A 122 -4.04 14.04 4.21
CA GLU A 122 -2.71 13.55 4.53
C GLU A 122 -1.65 14.00 3.53
N GLY A 123 -2.06 14.44 2.34
CA GLY A 123 -1.17 14.90 1.30
C GLY A 123 -1.22 14.12 0.00
N PHE A 124 -2.21 13.26 -0.17
CA PHE A 124 -2.43 12.57 -1.44
C PHE A 124 -3.01 13.54 -2.45
N GLU A 125 -2.43 13.60 -3.64
CA GLU A 125 -2.97 14.35 -4.77
C GLU A 125 -4.13 13.59 -5.41
N ASP A 126 -4.05 12.26 -5.37
CA ASP A 126 -5.12 11.39 -5.81
C ASP A 126 -5.23 10.21 -4.84
N LEU A 127 -6.45 9.80 -4.54
CA LEU A 127 -6.69 8.72 -3.59
C LEU A 127 -7.79 7.83 -4.15
N LYS A 128 -7.49 6.54 -4.25
CA LYS A 128 -8.35 5.55 -4.88
C LYS A 128 -8.71 4.41 -3.94
N TYR A 129 -9.83 3.79 -4.21
CA TYR A 129 -10.32 2.62 -3.50
C TYR A 129 -10.26 1.41 -4.43
N VAL A 130 -9.63 0.33 -3.94
CA VAL A 130 -9.45 -0.91 -4.72
C VAL A 130 -10.20 -2.04 -4.04
N ARG A 131 -11.01 -2.75 -4.82
CA ARG A 131 -11.69 -3.97 -4.39
C ARG A 131 -11.27 -5.13 -5.28
N LEU A 132 -11.02 -6.28 -4.67
CA LEU A 132 -10.78 -7.51 -5.41
C LEU A 132 -12.11 -8.24 -5.57
N THR A 133 -12.51 -8.48 -6.82
CA THR A 133 -13.74 -9.19 -7.17
C THR A 133 -13.41 -10.46 -7.93
N GLU A 134 -14.42 -11.29 -8.20
CA GLU A 134 -14.25 -12.50 -9.03
C GLU A 134 -13.73 -12.17 -10.44
N SER A 135 -14.08 -11.00 -10.93
CA SER A 135 -13.66 -10.53 -12.26
C SER A 135 -12.32 -9.79 -12.24
N GLY A 136 -11.65 -9.72 -11.11
CA GLY A 136 -10.40 -9.00 -10.92
C GLY A 136 -10.54 -7.75 -10.06
N PHE A 137 -9.61 -6.81 -10.22
CA PHE A 137 -9.61 -5.59 -9.42
C PHE A 137 -10.55 -4.54 -9.99
N VAL A 138 -11.29 -3.88 -9.09
CA VAL A 138 -12.11 -2.72 -9.41
C VAL A 138 -11.52 -1.52 -8.68
N VAL A 139 -11.18 -0.47 -9.43
CA VAL A 139 -10.59 0.76 -8.89
C VAL A 139 -11.61 1.88 -9.02
N GLU A 140 -11.90 2.54 -7.91
CA GLU A 140 -12.86 3.64 -7.83
C GLU A 140 -12.20 4.86 -7.20
N GLU A 141 -12.75 6.05 -7.46
CA GLU A 141 -12.34 7.24 -6.74
C GLU A 141 -12.70 7.11 -5.26
N TRP A 142 -11.87 7.70 -4.42
CA TRP A 142 -12.07 7.66 -2.97
C TRP A 142 -13.35 8.39 -2.57
N ASN A 143 -14.15 7.75 -1.73
CA ASN A 143 -15.20 8.41 -0.97
C ASN A 143 -15.17 7.87 0.47
N ASN A 144 -15.83 8.54 1.40
CA ASN A 144 -15.75 8.18 2.81
C ASN A 144 -16.66 7.00 3.23
N ASP A 145 -17.36 6.38 2.29
CA ASP A 145 -18.30 5.29 2.54
C ASP A 145 -17.71 3.88 2.33
N VAL A 146 -16.40 3.77 2.27
CA VAL A 146 -15.70 2.50 2.05
C VAL A 146 -15.61 1.63 3.30
#